data_7deeb353c98f67c9843e2641346b81f4
#
_entry.id   7deeb353c98f67c9843e2641346b81f4
#
_cell.length_a   1.000
_cell.length_b   1.000
_cell.length_c   1.000
_cell.angle_alpha   90.00
_cell.angle_beta   90.00
_cell.angle_gamma   90.00
#
_symmetry.space_group_name_H-M   'P 1'
#
loop_
_entity.id
_entity.type
_entity.pdbx_description
1 polymer ?
#
loop_
_entity_poly.entity_id
_entity_poly.type
_entity_poly.pdbx_seq_one_letter_code
_entity_poly.pdbx_strand_id
1 'polypeptide(L)'
;MTYYIRKEGVADGEVTRRGPYGTENEARMILANEIEEAYASDSSLARRDVQDEVDAALRTGAAEIANDAGTVLYRISIERN
;
A
#
# COMPACT_ATOMS: atom_id res chain seq x y z
N MET A 1 14.08 -4.99 -16.02
CA MET A 1 12.86 -5.34 -15.28
C MET A 1 12.42 -4.14 -14.46
N THR A 2 11.16 -3.79 -14.51
CA THR A 2 10.63 -2.62 -13.82
C THR A 2 9.53 -3.03 -12.85
N TYR A 3 9.35 -2.19 -11.83
CA TYR A 3 8.37 -2.43 -10.76
C TYR A 3 7.46 -1.23 -10.63
N TYR A 4 6.20 -1.51 -10.35
CA TYR A 4 5.16 -0.49 -10.15
C TYR A 4 4.44 -0.76 -8.85
N ILE A 5 3.91 0.28 -8.23
CA ILE A 5 3.01 0.15 -7.10
C ILE A 5 1.59 0.29 -7.64
N ARG A 6 0.81 -0.78 -7.49
CA ARG A 6 -0.58 -0.86 -7.91
C ARG A 6 -1.48 -0.67 -6.70
N LYS A 7 -2.36 0.32 -6.78
CA LYS A 7 -3.34 0.58 -5.73
C LYS A 7 -4.75 0.39 -6.30
N GLU A 8 -5.53 -0.47 -5.67
CA GLU A 8 -6.89 -0.75 -6.08
C GLU A 8 -7.89 -0.36 -5.00
N GLY A 9 -8.86 0.48 -5.34
CA GLY A 9 -9.98 0.81 -4.47
C GLY A 9 -10.96 -0.36 -4.43
N VAL A 10 -11.28 -0.85 -3.24
CA VAL A 10 -12.17 -2.01 -3.08
C VAL A 10 -13.60 -1.67 -3.46
N ALA A 11 -14.06 -0.46 -3.10
CA ALA A 11 -15.44 -0.05 -3.33
C ALA A 11 -15.76 0.28 -4.79
N ASP A 12 -14.84 0.97 -5.46
CA ASP A 12 -15.07 1.48 -6.82
C ASP A 12 -14.30 0.71 -7.90
N GLY A 13 -13.35 -0.14 -7.50
CA GLY A 13 -12.52 -0.90 -8.43
C GLY A 13 -11.50 -0.05 -9.17
N GLU A 14 -11.31 1.19 -8.79
CA GLU A 14 -10.36 2.08 -9.45
C GLU A 14 -8.93 1.65 -9.17
N VAL A 15 -8.12 1.56 -10.22
CA VAL A 15 -6.72 1.13 -10.13
C VAL A 15 -5.81 2.26 -10.56
N THR A 16 -4.82 2.56 -9.72
CA THR A 16 -3.76 3.50 -10.06
C THR A 16 -2.42 2.79 -9.96
N ARG A 17 -1.44 3.26 -10.73
CA ARG A 17 -0.08 2.75 -10.72
C ARG A 17 0.90 3.89 -10.57
N ARG A 18 1.98 3.63 -9.83
CA ARG A 18 3.11 4.56 -9.68
C ARG A 18 4.39 3.86 -10.06
N GLY A 19 5.31 4.58 -10.61
CA GLY A 19 6.60 4.08 -11.05
C GLY A 19 6.97 4.63 -12.41
N PRO A 20 7.91 4.00 -13.12
CA PRO A 20 8.58 2.74 -12.77
C PRO A 20 9.68 2.90 -11.72
N TYR A 21 9.93 1.83 -10.96
CA TYR A 21 11.02 1.75 -10.01
C TYR A 21 12.02 0.69 -10.50
N GLY A 22 13.31 0.93 -10.26
CA GLY A 22 14.37 0.11 -10.80
C GLY A 22 14.58 -1.23 -10.09
N THR A 23 14.27 -1.29 -8.79
CA THR A 23 14.45 -2.50 -7.99
C THR A 23 13.21 -2.78 -7.16
N GLU A 24 13.02 -4.07 -6.84
CA GLU A 24 11.92 -4.48 -5.97
C GLU A 24 12.05 -3.90 -4.58
N ASN A 25 13.28 -3.81 -4.05
CA ASN A 25 13.52 -3.26 -2.73
C ASN A 25 13.11 -1.79 -2.66
N GLU A 26 13.45 -1.00 -3.68
CA GLU A 26 13.02 0.39 -3.77
C GLU A 26 11.50 0.49 -3.79
N ALA A 27 10.83 -0.33 -4.58
CA ALA A 27 9.38 -0.34 -4.66
C ALA A 27 8.74 -0.69 -3.31
N ARG A 28 9.30 -1.66 -2.58
CA ARG A 28 8.80 -2.04 -1.25
C ARG A 28 8.94 -0.91 -0.24
N MET A 29 10.05 -0.19 -0.26
CA MET A 29 10.26 0.94 0.64
C MET A 29 9.27 2.07 0.35
N ILE A 30 9.02 2.35 -0.91
CA ILE A 30 8.06 3.37 -1.30
C ILE A 30 6.63 2.94 -0.94
N LEU A 31 6.31 1.66 -1.13
CA LEU A 31 5.02 1.10 -0.72
C LEU A 31 4.79 1.29 0.78
N ALA A 32 5.78 0.96 1.60
CA ALA A 32 5.71 1.14 3.06
C ALA A 32 5.48 2.60 3.42
N ASN A 33 6.18 3.51 2.77
CA ASN A 33 6.05 4.94 3.00
C ASN A 33 4.65 5.44 2.61
N GLU A 34 4.08 4.95 1.52
CA GLU A 34 2.72 5.31 1.12
C GLU A 34 1.69 4.88 2.16
N ILE A 35 1.87 3.71 2.76
CA ILE A 35 0.98 3.23 3.81
C ILE A 35 1.06 4.14 5.04
N GLU A 36 2.26 4.50 5.48
CA GLU A 36 2.44 5.41 6.60
C GLU A 36 1.78 6.77 6.34
N GLU A 37 1.98 7.32 5.15
CA GLU A 37 1.39 8.60 4.76
C GLU A 37 -0.14 8.54 4.71
N ALA A 38 -0.71 7.46 4.20
CA ALA A 38 -2.14 7.30 4.13
C ALA A 38 -2.77 7.31 5.52
N TYR A 39 -2.21 6.55 6.45
CA TYR A 39 -2.71 6.50 7.82
C TYR A 39 -2.46 7.79 8.60
N ALA A 40 -1.39 8.51 8.29
CA ALA A 40 -1.09 9.79 8.93
C ALA A 40 -2.04 10.90 8.47
N SER A 41 -2.48 10.86 7.21
CA SER A 41 -3.28 11.93 6.61
C SER A 41 -4.80 11.74 6.76
N ASP A 42 -5.26 10.53 7.06
CA ASP A 42 -6.69 10.23 7.17
C ASP A 42 -7.03 9.66 8.53
N SER A 43 -7.74 10.46 9.34
CA SER A 43 -8.10 10.08 10.70
C SER A 43 -9.17 8.98 10.78
N SER A 44 -9.83 8.67 9.67
CA SER A 44 -10.82 7.59 9.63
C SER A 44 -10.19 6.21 9.51
N LEU A 45 -8.88 6.13 9.22
CA LEU A 45 -8.18 4.86 9.05
C LEU A 45 -7.73 4.28 10.40
N ALA A 46 -7.67 2.96 10.46
CA ALA A 46 -7.24 2.23 11.66
C ALA A 46 -5.75 2.44 11.89
N ARG A 47 -5.39 3.13 12.98
CA ARG A 47 -4.00 3.50 13.24
C ARG A 47 -3.19 2.43 13.96
N ARG A 48 -3.85 1.60 14.76
CA ARG A 48 -3.18 0.60 15.60
C ARG A 48 -2.43 -0.46 14.80
N ASP A 49 -2.85 -0.70 13.57
CA ASP A 49 -2.28 -1.76 12.73
C ASP A 49 -1.32 -1.23 11.65
N VAL A 50 -0.97 0.05 11.71
CA VAL A 50 -0.09 0.68 10.71
C VAL A 50 1.26 -0.02 10.62
N GLN A 51 1.87 -0.33 11.75
CA GLN A 51 3.17 -0.98 11.77
C GLN A 51 3.11 -2.37 11.17
N ASP A 52 2.04 -3.11 11.44
CA ASP A 52 1.84 -4.45 10.86
C ASP A 52 1.70 -4.38 9.35
N GLU A 53 0.99 -3.37 8.83
CA GLU A 53 0.84 -3.18 7.38
C GLU A 53 2.15 -2.75 6.73
N VAL A 54 2.93 -1.89 7.40
CA VAL A 54 4.26 -1.49 6.93
C VAL A 54 5.18 -2.70 6.87
N ASP A 55 5.19 -3.52 7.91
CA ASP A 55 6.00 -4.73 7.97
C ASP A 55 5.60 -5.72 6.87
N ALA A 56 4.30 -5.88 6.62
CA ALA A 56 3.80 -6.74 5.55
C ALA A 56 4.26 -6.22 4.18
N ALA A 57 4.20 -4.90 3.96
CA ALA A 57 4.64 -4.29 2.71
C ALA A 57 6.13 -4.54 2.46
N LEU A 58 6.96 -4.39 3.50
CA LEU A 58 8.40 -4.63 3.38
C LEU A 58 8.74 -6.10 3.17
N ARG A 59 7.97 -7.00 3.78
CA ARG A 59 8.22 -8.44 3.72
C ARG A 59 7.65 -9.10 2.47
N THR A 60 6.41 -8.75 2.09
CA THR A 60 5.68 -9.46 1.03
C THR A 60 5.49 -8.64 -0.24
N GLY A 61 5.65 -7.33 -0.17
CA GLY A 61 5.35 -6.44 -1.31
C GLY A 61 3.87 -6.20 -1.52
N ALA A 62 3.04 -6.47 -0.50
CA ALA A 62 1.60 -6.23 -0.58
C ALA A 62 1.06 -5.82 0.79
N ALA A 63 0.00 -5.01 0.80
CA ALA A 63 -0.64 -4.57 2.02
C ALA A 63 -2.06 -4.09 1.74
N GLU A 64 -2.82 -3.88 2.80
CA GLU A 64 -4.19 -3.36 2.72
C GLU A 64 -4.31 -2.12 3.59
N ILE A 65 -5.15 -1.18 3.18
CA ILE A 65 -5.48 0.00 3.98
C ILE A 65 -6.94 -0.14 4.41
N ALA A 66 -7.16 -0.18 5.72
CA ALA A 66 -8.48 -0.37 6.30
C ALA A 66 -8.89 0.82 7.18
N ASN A 67 -10.20 1.01 7.33
CA ASN A 67 -10.73 2.02 8.25
C ASN A 67 -10.84 1.46 9.67
N ASP A 68 -11.28 2.28 10.63
CA ASP A 68 -11.42 1.90 12.03
C ASP A 68 -12.42 0.77 12.27
N ALA A 69 -13.34 0.57 11.35
CA ALA A 69 -14.30 -0.54 11.42
C ALA A 69 -13.74 -1.86 10.88
N GLY A 70 -12.50 -1.84 10.38
CA GLY A 70 -11.86 -3.02 9.81
C GLY A 70 -12.22 -3.29 8.35
N THR A 71 -12.93 -2.36 7.70
CA THR A 71 -13.26 -2.51 6.29
C THR A 71 -12.05 -2.13 5.44
N VAL A 72 -11.65 -3.02 4.54
CA VAL A 72 -10.53 -2.75 3.62
C VAL A 72 -11.00 -1.76 2.56
N LEU A 73 -10.30 -0.63 2.46
CA LEU A 73 -10.61 0.43 1.51
C LEU A 73 -9.76 0.33 0.25
N TYR A 74 -8.50 -0.07 0.41
CA TYR A 74 -7.55 -0.20 -0.70
C TYR A 74 -6.68 -1.42 -0.53
N ARG A 75 -6.30 -2.03 -1.66
CA ARG A 75 -5.28 -3.06 -1.71
C ARG A 75 -4.12 -2.49 -2.52
N ILE A 76 -2.93 -2.56 -1.95
CA ILE A 76 -1.71 -2.03 -2.57
C ILE A 76 -0.72 -3.16 -2.70
N SER A 77 -0.11 -3.28 -3.88
CA SER A 77 0.87 -4.34 -4.14
C SER A 77 1.91 -3.88 -5.15
N ILE A 78 3.02 -4.60 -5.18
CA ILE A 78 4.06 -4.39 -6.17
C ILE A 78 3.74 -5.25 -7.38
N GLU A 79 3.70 -4.61 -8.54
CA GLU A 79 3.48 -5.27 -9.81
C GLU A 79 4.80 -5.26 -10.57
N ARG A 80 5.24 -6.43 -10.98
CA ARG A 80 6.46 -6.60 -11.77
C ARG A 80 6.12 -6.71 -13.23
N ASN A 81 6.82 -5.92 -14.01
CA ASN A 81 6.61 -5.89 -15.45
C ASN A 81 7.81 -6.48 -16.19
#